data_9e59a280aebb64bdfb8493ab74cac3b6
#
_entry.id   9e59a280aebb64bdfb8493ab74cac3b6
#
_cell.length_a   1.000
_cell.length_b   1.000
_cell.length_c   1.000
_cell.angle_alpha   90.00
_cell.angle_beta   90.00
_cell.angle_gamma   90.00
#
_symmetry.space_group_name_H-M   'P 1'
#
loop_
_entity.id
_entity.type
_entity.pdbx_description
1 polymer ?
#
loop_
_entity_poly.entity_id
_entity_poly.type
_entity_poly.pdbx_seq_one_letter_code
_entity_poly.pdbx_strand_id
1 'polypeptide(L)'
;RYTYERGNPSLQPETEHNISFQTMYKYVQFSIYYSYTKDAILSVTYPYKEDNLVTVFGIENISKWQAYGASLSVAPKIGIWEPIWNFEFMRQVLEGKYLGKQKHFNRPAIAASLTNQLRLPWGLIFSADISCSNKYHSGYVLNKANMWVDCGLRKAFLGGALNVTLQANDIFASMRNSFINYGEIMTFDKWNYNDSRQVRLRVSYRFNASRSKYKGTGAGEDEKARL
;
A
#
# COMPACT_ATOMS: atom_id res chain seq x y z
N ARG A 1 15.95 9.65 24.45
CA ARG A 1 16.69 9.03 23.34
C ARG A 1 16.58 9.96 22.14
N TYR A 2 17.71 10.47 21.67
CA TYR A 2 17.73 11.39 20.55
C TYR A 2 17.98 10.63 19.24
N THR A 3 17.41 11.12 18.15
CA THR A 3 17.62 10.57 16.83
C THR A 3 18.15 11.66 15.91
N TYR A 4 19.17 11.37 15.11
CA TYR A 4 19.68 12.22 14.05
C TYR A 4 19.49 11.55 12.70
N GLU A 5 19.22 12.36 11.69
CA GLU A 5 19.28 11.95 10.30
C GLU A 5 20.56 12.52 9.67
N ARG A 6 21.28 11.66 8.95
CA ARG A 6 22.52 12.06 8.29
C ARG A 6 22.51 11.63 6.83
N GLY A 7 22.74 12.59 5.92
CA GLY A 7 23.00 12.31 4.53
C GLY A 7 24.39 11.69 4.33
N ASN A 8 24.57 10.95 3.23
CA ASN A 8 25.84 10.36 2.84
C ASN A 8 26.29 10.97 1.49
N PRO A 9 27.30 11.87 1.50
CA PRO A 9 27.79 12.50 0.26
C PRO A 9 28.59 11.56 -0.64
N SER A 10 28.93 10.36 -0.16
CA SER A 10 29.68 9.34 -0.90
C SER A 10 28.79 8.32 -1.59
N LEU A 11 27.47 8.55 -1.65
CA LEU A 11 26.56 7.66 -2.33
C LEU A 11 26.88 7.55 -3.81
N GLN A 12 26.91 6.32 -4.30
CA GLN A 12 26.98 6.01 -5.72
C GLN A 12 25.56 5.82 -6.28
N PRO A 13 25.31 6.15 -7.54
CA PRO A 13 24.04 5.85 -8.19
C PRO A 13 23.78 4.35 -8.21
N GLU A 14 22.55 3.96 -7.85
CA GLU A 14 22.11 2.58 -7.99
C GLU A 14 21.68 2.29 -9.44
N THR A 15 21.79 1.04 -9.84
CA THR A 15 21.33 0.57 -11.15
C THR A 15 20.33 -0.56 -10.94
N GLU A 16 19.10 -0.37 -11.41
CA GLU A 16 18.03 -1.33 -11.27
C GLU A 16 17.69 -1.98 -12.62
N HIS A 17 17.54 -3.32 -12.59
CA HIS A 17 17.06 -4.13 -13.71
C HIS A 17 15.78 -4.84 -13.29
N ASN A 18 14.70 -4.54 -14.01
CA ASN A 18 13.39 -5.11 -13.74
C ASN A 18 12.92 -5.96 -14.93
N ILE A 19 12.38 -7.13 -14.61
CA ILE A 19 11.65 -7.97 -15.55
C ILE A 19 10.28 -8.27 -14.94
N SER A 20 9.22 -8.09 -15.70
CA SER A 20 7.88 -8.40 -15.24
C SER A 20 7.03 -8.98 -16.34
N PHE A 21 6.12 -9.84 -15.95
CA PHE A 21 5.08 -10.38 -16.81
C PHE A 21 3.74 -10.14 -16.14
N GLN A 22 2.79 -9.61 -16.88
CA GLN A 22 1.43 -9.38 -16.42
C GLN A 22 0.45 -9.90 -17.46
N THR A 23 -0.57 -10.59 -17.00
CA THR A 23 -1.67 -11.08 -17.82
C THR A 23 -3.00 -10.86 -17.15
N MET A 24 -4.04 -10.68 -17.96
CA MET A 24 -5.41 -10.57 -17.48
C MET A 24 -6.33 -11.43 -18.36
N TYR A 25 -7.13 -12.24 -17.71
CA TYR A 25 -8.17 -13.01 -18.36
C TYR A 25 -9.49 -12.87 -17.61
N LYS A 26 -10.48 -12.29 -18.27
CA LYS A 26 -11.79 -11.98 -17.67
C LYS A 26 -11.64 -11.14 -16.39
N TYR A 27 -11.95 -11.75 -15.25
CA TYR A 27 -11.90 -11.14 -13.92
C TYR A 27 -10.66 -11.55 -13.11
N VAL A 28 -9.69 -12.20 -13.76
CA VAL A 28 -8.44 -12.66 -13.12
C VAL A 28 -7.27 -11.89 -13.70
N GLN A 29 -6.51 -11.23 -12.85
CA GLN A 29 -5.24 -10.59 -13.19
C GLN A 29 -4.13 -11.28 -12.42
N PHE A 30 -3.06 -11.64 -13.13
CA PHE A 30 -1.87 -12.24 -12.56
C PHE A 30 -0.64 -11.47 -12.97
N SER A 31 0.31 -11.28 -12.06
CA SER A 31 1.62 -10.73 -12.38
C SER A 31 2.73 -11.44 -11.63
N ILE A 32 3.91 -11.48 -12.24
CA ILE A 32 5.17 -11.88 -11.63
C ILE A 32 6.22 -10.86 -11.98
N TYR A 33 7.20 -10.68 -11.09
CA TYR A 33 8.32 -9.80 -11.34
C TYR A 33 9.59 -10.30 -10.68
N TYR A 34 10.70 -9.88 -11.23
CA TYR A 34 12.03 -9.99 -10.65
C TYR A 34 12.74 -8.66 -10.79
N SER A 35 13.39 -8.20 -9.72
CA SER A 35 14.18 -6.99 -9.67
C SER A 35 15.58 -7.33 -9.16
N TYR A 36 16.59 -6.77 -9.81
CA TYR A 36 17.99 -6.80 -9.39
C TYR A 36 18.52 -5.37 -9.34
N THR A 37 18.97 -4.93 -8.16
CA THR A 37 19.55 -3.62 -7.97
C THR A 37 21.02 -3.76 -7.57
N LYS A 38 21.90 -3.21 -8.38
CA LYS A 38 23.31 -3.06 -8.09
C LYS A 38 23.55 -1.75 -7.35
N ASP A 39 24.44 -1.76 -6.37
CA ASP A 39 24.78 -0.60 -5.53
C ASP A 39 23.54 0.02 -4.87
N ALA A 40 22.57 -0.82 -4.46
CA ALA A 40 21.29 -0.41 -3.93
C ALA A 40 21.44 0.50 -2.71
N ILE A 41 20.66 1.58 -2.68
CA ILE A 41 20.69 2.56 -1.59
C ILE A 41 19.66 2.14 -0.51
N LEU A 42 20.13 1.77 0.65
CA LEU A 42 19.29 1.37 1.77
C LEU A 42 19.47 2.25 3.00
N SER A 43 18.36 2.39 3.74
CA SER A 43 18.41 3.02 5.06
C SER A 43 19.13 2.12 6.05
N VAL A 44 20.10 2.69 6.75
CA VAL A 44 20.90 2.04 7.79
C VAL A 44 20.75 2.77 9.11
N THR A 45 20.97 2.05 10.20
CA THR A 45 20.86 2.60 11.55
C THR A 45 22.12 2.24 12.34
N TYR A 46 22.79 3.25 12.89
CA TYR A 46 23.99 3.08 13.69
C TYR A 46 24.00 4.02 14.90
N PRO A 47 24.76 3.73 15.96
CA PRO A 47 24.90 4.62 17.10
C PRO A 47 25.77 5.83 16.73
N TYR A 48 25.52 6.94 17.37
CA TYR A 48 26.41 8.09 17.31
C TYR A 48 27.73 7.76 18.00
N LYS A 49 28.86 8.12 17.38
CA LYS A 49 30.20 7.69 17.85
C LYS A 49 30.52 8.07 19.29
N GLU A 50 29.98 9.18 19.75
CA GLU A 50 30.26 9.76 21.06
C GLU A 50 29.22 9.38 22.12
N ASP A 51 28.03 8.95 21.71
CA ASP A 51 26.94 8.58 22.61
C ASP A 51 26.10 7.43 22.03
N ASN A 52 26.23 6.25 22.61
CA ASN A 52 25.48 5.06 22.23
C ASN A 52 23.95 5.17 22.50
N LEU A 53 23.50 6.19 23.23
CA LEU A 53 22.08 6.46 23.45
C LEU A 53 21.43 7.21 22.28
N VAL A 54 22.25 7.77 21.41
CA VAL A 54 21.81 8.51 20.22
C VAL A 54 21.85 7.60 19.00
N THR A 55 20.73 7.53 18.29
CA THR A 55 20.59 6.74 17.08
C THR A 55 20.69 7.63 15.84
N VAL A 56 21.56 7.27 14.92
CA VAL A 56 21.70 7.94 13.63
C VAL A 56 21.01 7.10 12.57
N PHE A 57 20.11 7.71 11.82
CA PHE A 57 19.56 7.17 10.60
C PHE A 57 20.34 7.72 9.41
N GLY A 58 20.88 6.85 8.60
CA GLY A 58 21.64 7.17 7.41
C GLY A 58 21.20 6.35 6.21
N ILE A 59 21.87 6.58 5.09
CA ILE A 59 21.68 5.83 3.85
C ILE A 59 23.06 5.40 3.33
N GLU A 60 23.14 4.15 2.85
CA GLU A 60 24.38 3.57 2.33
C GLU A 60 24.11 2.71 1.10
N ASN A 61 25.14 2.61 0.23
CA ASN A 61 25.11 1.65 -0.86
C ASN A 61 25.43 0.26 -0.33
N ILE A 62 24.65 -0.70 -0.76
CA ILE A 62 24.93 -2.13 -0.62
C ILE A 62 25.19 -2.73 -2.01
N SER A 63 26.07 -3.72 -2.09
CA SER A 63 26.56 -4.23 -3.38
C SER A 63 25.45 -4.76 -4.29
N LYS A 64 24.44 -5.40 -3.71
CA LYS A 64 23.31 -5.97 -4.45
C LYS A 64 22.08 -6.16 -3.58
N TRP A 65 20.94 -5.95 -4.18
CA TRP A 65 19.63 -6.30 -3.64
C TRP A 65 18.79 -6.96 -4.73
N GLN A 66 18.14 -8.05 -4.39
CA GLN A 66 17.25 -8.75 -5.31
C GLN A 66 15.88 -8.88 -4.67
N ALA A 67 14.85 -8.83 -5.50
CA ALA A 67 13.48 -9.08 -5.07
C ALA A 67 12.71 -9.81 -6.18
N TYR A 68 11.84 -10.70 -5.80
CA TYR A 68 10.90 -11.34 -6.71
C TYR A 68 9.55 -11.51 -6.05
N GLY A 69 8.53 -11.51 -6.87
CA GLY A 69 7.19 -11.61 -6.34
C GLY A 69 6.16 -12.00 -7.38
N ALA A 70 4.97 -12.26 -6.88
CA ALA A 70 3.79 -12.56 -7.67
C ALA A 70 2.57 -11.90 -7.04
N SER A 71 1.62 -11.47 -7.86
CA SER A 71 0.33 -11.00 -7.40
C SER A 71 -0.80 -11.65 -8.21
N LEU A 72 -1.91 -11.92 -7.53
CA LEU A 72 -3.13 -12.44 -8.10
C LEU A 72 -4.29 -11.57 -7.62
N SER A 73 -5.04 -11.00 -8.56
CA SER A 73 -6.28 -10.29 -8.29
C SER A 73 -7.44 -10.98 -9.00
N VAL A 74 -8.52 -11.25 -8.27
CA VAL A 74 -9.71 -11.92 -8.80
C VAL A 74 -10.93 -11.09 -8.41
N ALA A 75 -11.66 -10.56 -9.40
CA ALA A 75 -12.78 -9.65 -9.19
C ALA A 75 -14.05 -10.12 -9.95
N PRO A 76 -14.65 -11.27 -9.58
CA PRO A 76 -15.85 -11.76 -10.21
C PRO A 76 -17.08 -10.95 -9.79
N LYS A 77 -18.12 -11.00 -10.61
CA LYS A 77 -19.45 -10.50 -10.24
C LYS A 77 -20.39 -11.68 -10.05
N ILE A 78 -20.83 -11.91 -8.80
CA ILE A 78 -21.64 -13.06 -8.40
C ILE A 78 -23.01 -12.56 -7.89
N GLY A 79 -23.94 -12.33 -8.82
CA GLY A 79 -25.24 -11.78 -8.48
C GLY A 79 -25.13 -10.40 -7.84
N ILE A 80 -25.56 -10.30 -6.57
CA ILE A 80 -25.47 -9.06 -5.77
C ILE A 80 -24.11 -8.84 -5.13
N TRP A 81 -23.23 -9.83 -5.16
CA TRP A 81 -21.90 -9.80 -4.53
C TRP A 81 -20.82 -9.51 -5.57
N GLU A 82 -20.04 -8.47 -5.30
CA GLU A 82 -18.92 -8.01 -6.13
C GLU A 82 -17.64 -8.03 -5.26
N PRO A 83 -17.01 -9.21 -5.07
CA PRO A 83 -15.76 -9.29 -4.33
C PRO A 83 -14.55 -8.93 -5.18
N ILE A 84 -13.49 -8.46 -4.52
CA ILE A 84 -12.14 -8.36 -5.07
C ILE A 84 -11.20 -9.06 -4.11
N TRP A 85 -10.57 -10.13 -4.56
CA TRP A 85 -9.58 -10.88 -3.81
C TRP A 85 -8.20 -10.55 -4.35
N ASN A 86 -7.30 -10.07 -3.50
CA ASN A 86 -5.93 -9.83 -3.86
C ASN A 86 -5.02 -10.68 -2.98
N PHE A 87 -4.05 -11.32 -3.63
CA PHE A 87 -2.99 -12.08 -2.98
C PHE A 87 -1.66 -11.57 -3.50
N GLU A 88 -0.73 -11.32 -2.59
CA GLU A 88 0.59 -10.83 -2.91
C GLU A 88 1.64 -11.69 -2.21
N PHE A 89 2.67 -12.04 -2.95
CA PHE A 89 3.87 -12.68 -2.47
C PHE A 89 5.07 -11.88 -2.94
N MET A 90 5.96 -11.54 -2.03
CA MET A 90 7.24 -10.93 -2.33
C MET A 90 8.34 -11.55 -1.47
N ARG A 91 9.49 -11.79 -2.04
CA ARG A 91 10.68 -12.17 -1.30
C ARG A 91 11.88 -11.40 -1.79
N GLN A 92 12.58 -10.78 -0.87
CA GLN A 92 13.89 -10.19 -1.13
C GLN A 92 15.00 -11.18 -0.82
N VAL A 93 16.14 -11.01 -1.49
CA VAL A 93 17.42 -11.67 -1.17
C VAL A 93 18.38 -10.57 -0.80
N LEU A 94 18.61 -10.43 0.49
CA LEU A 94 19.44 -9.39 1.08
C LEU A 94 20.26 -9.99 2.22
N GLU A 95 21.55 -9.70 2.20
CA GLU A 95 22.50 -10.05 3.24
C GLU A 95 23.07 -8.79 3.86
N GLY A 96 23.37 -8.83 5.13
CA GLY A 96 23.98 -7.72 5.85
C GLY A 96 24.63 -8.20 7.14
N LYS A 97 25.29 -7.28 7.84
CA LYS A 97 25.89 -7.54 9.14
C LYS A 97 24.94 -7.13 10.25
N TYR A 98 24.83 -7.98 11.27
CA TYR A 98 24.10 -7.69 12.48
C TYR A 98 24.84 -8.28 13.68
N LEU A 99 25.19 -7.46 14.66
CA LEU A 99 25.99 -7.84 15.84
C LEU A 99 27.29 -8.56 15.44
N GLY A 100 27.98 -8.06 14.42
CA GLY A 100 29.23 -8.62 13.92
C GLY A 100 29.10 -9.94 13.17
N LYS A 101 27.89 -10.46 12.97
CA LYS A 101 27.62 -11.71 12.24
C LYS A 101 26.85 -11.45 10.95
N GLN A 102 27.10 -12.28 9.95
CA GLN A 102 26.30 -12.26 8.72
C GLN A 102 24.86 -12.67 9.01
N LYS A 103 23.92 -11.93 8.48
CA LYS A 103 22.48 -12.18 8.63
C LYS A 103 21.77 -12.06 7.30
N HIS A 104 20.85 -12.98 7.07
CA HIS A 104 19.97 -12.98 5.90
C HIS A 104 18.64 -12.30 6.24
N PHE A 105 18.24 -11.32 5.43
CA PHE A 105 16.99 -10.58 5.57
C PHE A 105 15.99 -11.02 4.48
N ASN A 106 15.66 -12.31 4.44
CA ASN A 106 14.98 -12.96 3.32
C ASN A 106 13.57 -13.44 3.66
N ARG A 107 13.00 -13.02 4.80
CA ARG A 107 11.64 -13.45 5.19
C ARG A 107 10.62 -12.93 4.18
N PRO A 108 9.84 -13.80 3.53
CA PRO A 108 8.90 -13.39 2.51
C PRO A 108 7.73 -12.59 3.11
N ALA A 109 7.23 -11.65 2.32
CA ALA A 109 5.95 -11.01 2.53
C ALA A 109 4.86 -11.85 1.84
N ILE A 110 3.80 -12.15 2.59
CA ILE A 110 2.57 -12.72 2.09
C ILE A 110 1.46 -11.80 2.59
N ALA A 111 0.74 -11.19 1.66
CA ALA A 111 -0.38 -10.35 1.98
C ALA A 111 -1.63 -10.84 1.25
N ALA A 112 -2.77 -10.68 1.89
CA ALA A 112 -4.07 -10.93 1.30
C ALA A 112 -5.03 -9.81 1.67
N SER A 113 -5.82 -9.36 0.69
CA SER A 113 -6.93 -8.46 0.95
C SER A 113 -8.20 -8.95 0.26
N LEU A 114 -9.30 -8.70 0.91
CA LEU A 114 -10.63 -9.04 0.44
C LEU A 114 -11.52 -7.81 0.60
N THR A 115 -11.86 -7.19 -0.52
CA THR A 115 -12.87 -6.14 -0.61
C THR A 115 -14.18 -6.77 -1.03
N ASN A 116 -15.20 -6.63 -0.20
CA ASN A 116 -16.55 -7.14 -0.50
C ASN A 116 -17.51 -5.99 -0.70
N GLN A 117 -18.30 -6.05 -1.76
CA GLN A 117 -19.45 -5.19 -1.95
C GLN A 117 -20.70 -6.05 -2.17
N LEU A 118 -21.73 -5.80 -1.37
CA LEU A 118 -23.04 -6.43 -1.51
C LEU A 118 -24.05 -5.35 -1.92
N ARG A 119 -24.63 -5.50 -3.11
CA ARG A 119 -25.70 -4.63 -3.61
C ARG A 119 -27.03 -5.16 -3.09
N LEU A 120 -27.47 -4.62 -1.98
CA LEU A 120 -28.70 -5.02 -1.32
C LEU A 120 -29.91 -4.33 -1.96
N PRO A 121 -31.16 -4.83 -1.68
CA PRO A 121 -32.38 -4.14 -2.09
C PRO A 121 -32.40 -2.67 -1.65
N TRP A 122 -33.25 -1.88 -2.28
CA TRP A 122 -33.43 -0.44 -2.04
C TRP A 122 -32.18 0.43 -2.30
N GLY A 123 -31.25 -0.05 -3.12
CA GLY A 123 -30.03 0.69 -3.45
C GLY A 123 -29.03 0.86 -2.30
N LEU A 124 -29.12 -0.02 -1.30
CA LEU A 124 -28.18 -0.08 -0.20
C LEU A 124 -26.95 -0.88 -0.63
N ILE A 125 -25.77 -0.38 -0.34
CA ILE A 125 -24.49 -1.06 -0.59
C ILE A 125 -23.80 -1.28 0.77
N PHE A 126 -23.61 -2.54 1.11
CA PHE A 126 -22.76 -2.94 2.23
C PHE A 126 -21.36 -3.26 1.70
N SER A 127 -20.34 -2.77 2.39
CA SER A 127 -18.94 -3.13 2.12
C SER A 127 -18.27 -3.71 3.36
N ALA A 128 -17.37 -4.66 3.15
CA ALA A 128 -16.51 -5.21 4.19
C ALA A 128 -15.12 -5.45 3.58
N ASP A 129 -14.12 -4.78 4.12
CA ASP A 129 -12.74 -4.83 3.66
C ASP A 129 -11.89 -5.51 4.74
N ILE A 130 -11.20 -6.57 4.36
CA ILE A 130 -10.30 -7.33 5.23
C ILE A 130 -8.92 -7.28 4.60
N SER A 131 -7.91 -6.96 5.38
CA SER A 131 -6.51 -7.01 4.93
C SER A 131 -5.65 -7.66 5.99
N CYS A 132 -4.71 -8.49 5.55
CA CYS A 132 -3.76 -9.15 6.43
C CYS A 132 -2.40 -9.31 5.76
N SER A 133 -1.35 -9.26 6.56
CA SER A 133 0.02 -9.58 6.14
C SER A 133 0.76 -10.32 7.26
N ASN A 134 1.69 -11.20 6.86
CA ASN A 134 2.57 -11.87 7.80
C ASN A 134 3.71 -10.93 8.26
N LYS A 135 4.61 -11.44 9.09
CA LYS A 135 5.92 -10.83 9.34
C LYS A 135 6.80 -11.00 8.11
N TYR A 136 7.44 -9.92 7.64
CA TYR A 136 8.34 -9.97 6.48
C TYR A 136 9.48 -8.96 6.57
N HIS A 137 10.55 -9.20 5.83
CA HIS A 137 11.63 -8.24 5.67
C HIS A 137 11.42 -7.30 4.48
N SER A 138 11.72 -6.01 4.69
CA SER A 138 11.86 -5.00 3.65
C SER A 138 13.13 -4.19 3.94
N GLY A 139 14.15 -4.36 3.10
CA GLY A 139 15.50 -3.93 3.47
C GLY A 139 15.97 -4.62 4.75
N TYR A 140 16.56 -3.86 5.64
CA TYR A 140 16.96 -4.33 6.98
C TYR A 140 15.85 -4.27 8.03
N VAL A 141 14.63 -4.00 7.62
CA VAL A 141 13.46 -3.85 8.50
C VAL A 141 12.65 -5.13 8.52
N LEU A 142 12.33 -5.63 9.71
CA LEU A 142 11.33 -6.66 9.93
C LEU A 142 10.00 -6.00 10.27
N ASN A 143 9.09 -5.97 9.32
CA ASN A 143 7.70 -5.56 9.56
C ASN A 143 6.97 -6.66 10.32
N LYS A 144 6.21 -6.30 11.34
CA LYS A 144 5.40 -7.24 12.11
C LYS A 144 4.11 -7.57 11.35
N ALA A 145 3.50 -8.71 11.65
CA ALA A 145 2.23 -9.09 11.07
C ALA A 145 1.16 -8.05 11.40
N ASN A 146 0.29 -7.77 10.45
CA ASN A 146 -0.77 -6.81 10.59
C ASN A 146 -2.08 -7.36 10.00
N MET A 147 -3.21 -6.97 10.59
CA MET A 147 -4.55 -7.31 10.11
C MET A 147 -5.50 -6.21 10.54
N TRP A 148 -6.43 -5.86 9.66
CA TRP A 148 -7.54 -4.95 10.00
C TRP A 148 -8.79 -5.30 9.20
N VAL A 149 -9.92 -4.86 9.73
CA VAL A 149 -11.24 -5.05 9.13
C VAL A 149 -12.01 -3.75 9.19
N ASP A 150 -12.48 -3.32 8.03
CA ASP A 150 -13.35 -2.15 7.85
C ASP A 150 -14.71 -2.59 7.36
N CYS A 151 -15.77 -1.88 7.77
CA CYS A 151 -17.12 -2.09 7.27
C CYS A 151 -17.75 -0.76 6.87
N GLY A 152 -18.60 -0.80 5.85
CA GLY A 152 -19.29 0.38 5.37
C GLY A 152 -20.72 0.09 4.92
N LEU A 153 -21.57 1.10 5.06
CA LEU A 153 -22.94 1.07 4.56
C LEU A 153 -23.19 2.36 3.80
N ARG A 154 -23.57 2.26 2.53
CA ARG A 154 -23.83 3.42 1.68
C ARG A 154 -25.22 3.33 1.05
N LYS A 155 -25.92 4.45 1.05
CA LYS A 155 -27.17 4.61 0.34
C LYS A 155 -27.23 5.94 -0.41
N ALA A 156 -27.70 5.87 -1.63
CA ALA A 156 -28.01 7.04 -2.45
C ALA A 156 -29.50 7.33 -2.41
N PHE A 157 -29.85 8.60 -2.26
CA PHE A 157 -31.20 9.12 -2.26
C PHE A 157 -31.34 10.20 -3.34
N LEU A 158 -32.56 10.61 -3.64
CA LEU A 158 -32.86 11.71 -4.59
C LEU A 158 -32.19 11.51 -5.96
N GLY A 159 -32.30 10.30 -6.51
CA GLY A 159 -31.69 9.99 -7.81
C GLY A 159 -30.15 10.08 -7.80
N GLY A 160 -29.51 9.93 -6.64
CA GLY A 160 -28.05 10.02 -6.48
C GLY A 160 -27.55 11.43 -6.12
N ALA A 161 -28.44 12.41 -5.95
CA ALA A 161 -28.05 13.74 -5.49
C ALA A 161 -27.62 13.75 -4.02
N LEU A 162 -28.23 12.94 -3.17
CA LEU A 162 -27.85 12.79 -1.77
C LEU A 162 -27.23 11.42 -1.55
N ASN A 163 -26.00 11.37 -1.04
CA ASN A 163 -25.31 10.14 -0.67
C ASN A 163 -25.01 10.15 0.84
N VAL A 164 -25.40 9.09 1.52
CA VAL A 164 -25.11 8.88 2.93
C VAL A 164 -24.24 7.63 3.05
N THR A 165 -23.10 7.77 3.73
CA THR A 165 -22.16 6.68 3.99
C THR A 165 -21.83 6.64 5.46
N LEU A 166 -22.08 5.49 6.09
CA LEU A 166 -21.59 5.16 7.42
C LEU A 166 -20.43 4.17 7.25
N GLN A 167 -19.29 4.47 7.86
CA GLN A 167 -18.08 3.65 7.78
C GLN A 167 -17.51 3.43 9.17
N ALA A 168 -17.17 2.19 9.49
CA ALA A 168 -16.46 1.81 10.68
C ALA A 168 -15.10 1.22 10.26
N ASN A 169 -14.03 1.86 10.67
CA ASN A 169 -12.67 1.44 10.35
C ASN A 169 -12.05 0.73 11.53
N ASP A 170 -11.23 -0.28 11.23
CA ASP A 170 -10.50 -1.11 12.19
C ASP A 170 -11.37 -1.54 13.36
N ILE A 171 -12.49 -2.20 13.05
CA ILE A 171 -13.54 -2.56 14.03
C ILE A 171 -13.01 -3.38 15.21
N PHE A 172 -11.89 -4.09 15.02
CA PHE A 172 -11.24 -4.92 16.05
C PHE A 172 -10.08 -4.20 16.74
N ALA A 173 -9.76 -2.94 16.37
CA ALA A 173 -8.60 -2.20 16.88
C ALA A 173 -7.28 -3.02 16.72
N SER A 174 -7.14 -3.69 15.59
CA SER A 174 -6.04 -4.63 15.32
C SER A 174 -4.93 -4.05 14.43
N MET A 175 -5.17 -2.93 13.78
CA MET A 175 -4.20 -2.28 12.91
C MET A 175 -2.99 -1.76 13.71
N ARG A 176 -1.81 -2.31 13.41
CA ARG A 176 -0.57 -1.97 14.09
C ARG A 176 0.57 -1.83 13.10
N ASN A 177 1.17 -0.65 13.03
CA ASN A 177 2.36 -0.42 12.23
C ASN A 177 3.61 -0.53 13.12
N SER A 178 4.03 -1.76 13.37
CA SER A 178 5.19 -2.04 14.23
C SER A 178 6.28 -2.73 13.43
N PHE A 179 7.52 -2.33 13.66
CA PHE A 179 8.66 -2.90 12.94
C PHE A 179 9.92 -2.91 13.80
N ILE A 180 10.86 -3.77 13.44
CA ILE A 180 12.20 -3.84 13.98
C ILE A 180 13.17 -3.44 12.88
N ASN A 181 13.93 -2.37 13.08
CA ASN A 181 15.03 -2.00 12.21
C ASN A 181 16.32 -2.61 12.76
N TYR A 182 17.03 -3.37 11.93
CA TYR A 182 18.29 -3.99 12.27
C TYR A 182 19.45 -3.11 11.79
N GLY A 183 20.09 -2.42 12.71
CA GLY A 183 21.39 -1.79 12.46
C GLY A 183 22.54 -2.79 12.68
N GLU A 184 23.76 -2.42 12.31
CA GLU A 184 24.92 -3.31 12.38
C GLU A 184 25.20 -3.78 13.82
N ILE A 185 25.05 -2.92 14.81
CA ILE A 185 25.36 -3.21 16.22
C ILE A 185 24.18 -3.00 17.18
N MET A 186 23.01 -2.61 16.66
CA MET A 186 21.83 -2.31 17.48
C MET A 186 20.53 -2.63 16.74
N THR A 187 19.46 -2.81 17.50
CA THR A 187 18.10 -2.87 16.95
C THR A 187 17.29 -1.68 17.43
N PHE A 188 16.43 -1.20 16.53
CA PHE A 188 15.42 -0.21 16.86
C PHE A 188 14.03 -0.86 16.68
N ASP A 189 13.36 -1.16 17.79
CA ASP A 189 11.99 -1.69 17.79
C ASP A 189 11.00 -0.54 17.96
N LYS A 190 10.20 -0.29 16.92
CA LYS A 190 9.16 0.74 16.93
C LYS A 190 7.79 0.11 17.06
N TRP A 191 7.07 0.52 18.06
CA TRP A 191 5.66 0.20 18.25
C TRP A 191 4.84 1.45 17.96
N ASN A 192 4.12 1.43 16.85
CA ASN A 192 3.17 2.49 16.54
C ASN A 192 1.77 2.03 16.92
N TYR A 193 1.20 2.71 17.89
CA TYR A 193 -0.19 2.59 18.26
C TYR A 193 -0.94 3.78 17.64
N ASN A 194 -1.56 3.55 16.51
CA ASN A 194 -2.43 4.55 15.91
C ASN A 194 -3.86 4.29 16.42
N ASP A 195 -4.57 5.34 16.80
CA ASP A 195 -6.01 5.27 17.04
C ASP A 195 -6.74 5.14 15.69
N SER A 196 -6.73 3.93 15.15
CA SER A 196 -7.29 3.59 13.83
C SER A 196 -8.78 3.28 13.90
N ARG A 197 -9.28 2.92 15.09
CA ARG A 197 -10.68 2.58 15.31
C ARG A 197 -11.54 3.83 15.30
N GLN A 198 -12.36 3.97 14.27
CA GLN A 198 -13.24 5.14 14.13
C GLN A 198 -14.52 4.80 13.41
N VAL A 199 -15.58 5.53 13.77
CA VAL A 199 -16.84 5.52 13.03
C VAL A 199 -17.01 6.88 12.37
N ARG A 200 -17.31 6.89 11.07
CA ARG A 200 -17.44 8.10 10.27
C ARG A 200 -18.77 8.10 9.56
N LEU A 201 -19.55 9.15 9.75
CA LEU A 201 -20.72 9.45 8.93
C LEU A 201 -20.36 10.52 7.90
N ARG A 202 -20.59 10.22 6.64
CA ARG A 202 -20.43 11.18 5.54
C ARG A 202 -21.77 11.39 4.86
N VAL A 203 -22.21 12.63 4.80
CA VAL A 203 -23.39 13.05 4.03
C VAL A 203 -22.90 13.99 2.91
N SER A 204 -23.23 13.66 1.67
CA SER A 204 -22.85 14.45 0.51
C SER A 204 -24.10 14.75 -0.30
N TYR A 205 -24.36 16.04 -0.52
CA TYR A 205 -25.46 16.50 -1.34
C TYR A 205 -24.93 17.32 -2.52
N ARG A 206 -25.34 16.96 -3.73
CA ARG A 206 -24.97 17.65 -4.96
C ARG A 206 -26.07 18.61 -5.35
N PHE A 207 -25.79 19.89 -5.19
CA PHE A 207 -26.64 20.97 -5.66
C PHE A 207 -26.48 21.15 -7.18
N ASN A 208 -27.54 21.53 -7.85
CA ASN A 208 -27.54 22.01 -9.23
C ASN A 208 -26.72 21.15 -10.21
N ALA A 209 -26.81 19.82 -10.10
CA ALA A 209 -26.28 18.93 -11.09
C ALA A 209 -27.17 18.94 -12.34
N SER A 210 -27.49 20.11 -12.87
CA SER A 210 -27.98 20.19 -14.25
C SER A 210 -26.85 19.65 -15.11
N ARG A 211 -27.07 18.54 -15.76
CA ARG A 211 -26.26 18.16 -16.93
C ARG A 211 -26.39 19.34 -17.88
N SER A 212 -25.40 20.21 -17.92
CA SER A 212 -25.25 21.14 -19.01
C SER A 212 -25.33 20.31 -20.29
N LYS A 213 -26.47 20.36 -20.93
CA LYS A 213 -26.58 20.00 -22.34
C LYS A 213 -25.90 21.13 -23.12
N TYR A 214 -24.62 21.31 -22.88
CA TYR A 214 -23.81 22.07 -23.80
C TYR A 214 -23.73 21.21 -25.06
N LYS A 215 -24.75 21.36 -25.93
CA LYS A 215 -24.58 21.13 -27.33
C LYS A 215 -23.68 22.25 -27.81
N GLY A 216 -22.37 22.02 -27.76
CA GLY A 216 -21.45 22.89 -28.47
C GLY A 216 -21.89 22.93 -29.91
N THR A 217 -22.39 24.04 -30.36
CA THR A 217 -22.32 24.42 -31.77
C THR A 217 -20.81 24.35 -32.07
N GLY A 218 -20.42 23.39 -32.92
CA GLY A 218 -19.01 23.25 -33.27
C GLY A 218 -18.53 24.60 -33.83
N ALA A 219 -17.41 25.07 -33.35
CA ALA A 219 -16.73 26.22 -33.93
C ALA A 219 -16.57 25.94 -35.43
N GLY A 220 -17.26 26.72 -36.26
CA GLY A 220 -17.24 26.57 -37.73
C GLY A 220 -18.57 26.20 -38.40
N GLU A 221 -19.69 26.00 -37.69
CA GLU A 221 -21.00 25.82 -38.35
C GLU A 221 -21.50 27.11 -39.03
N ASP A 222 -21.18 28.27 -38.46
CA ASP A 222 -21.52 29.58 -39.09
C ASP A 222 -20.71 29.85 -40.37
N GLU A 223 -19.54 29.25 -40.55
CA GLU A 223 -18.75 29.38 -41.76
C GLU A 223 -19.15 28.39 -42.83
N LYS A 224 -19.63 27.20 -42.46
CA LYS A 224 -20.21 26.24 -43.44
C LYS A 224 -21.52 26.68 -44.02
N ALA A 225 -22.25 27.56 -43.36
CA ALA A 225 -23.50 28.13 -43.92
C ALA A 225 -23.26 29.29 -44.90
N ARG A 226 -22.00 29.71 -45.12
CA ARG A 226 -21.59 30.78 -46.03
C ARG A 226 -20.93 30.27 -47.33
N LEU A 227 -20.77 28.96 -47.45
CA LEU A 227 -20.32 28.27 -48.67
C LEU A 227 -21.48 27.58 -49.36
#